data_7a424167266b05d28a3115b153ee91de
#
_entry.id   7a424167266b05d28a3115b153ee91de
#
_cell.length_a   1.000
_cell.length_b   1.000
_cell.length_c   1.000
_cell.angle_alpha   90.00
_cell.angle_beta   90.00
_cell.angle_gamma   90.00
#
_symmetry.space_group_name_H-M   'P 1'
#
loop_
_entity.id
_entity.type
_entity.pdbx_description
1 polymer ?
#
loop_
_entity_poly.entity_id
_entity_poly.type
_entity_poly.pdbx_seq_one_letter_code
_entity_poly.pdbx_strand_id
1 'polypeptide(L)'
;MLFPNLKLIFFLFITISYTARSEQISDKINPEVFNINTQNKNIKLKEERKPVTSDNWMVVTANSQASVAAGKILAKGGTAVDAMISAQLVLGLVEPESSGLGGGAFLVYFDNKKKEIVTLDGRETAPLLVKEDLFQDSNGNPLKFFDAVVGGKSVGTPGTPALLEEAYKRWGKTKW
;
A
#
# COMPACT_ATOMS: atom_id res chain seq x y z
N MET A 1 -42.86 -15.77 -11.59
CA MET A 1 -41.97 -16.32 -12.63
C MET A 1 -40.57 -15.84 -12.31
N LEU A 2 -39.81 -16.63 -11.55
CA LEU A 2 -38.44 -16.26 -11.10
C LEU A 2 -37.42 -16.59 -12.21
N PHE A 3 -36.58 -15.69 -12.56
CA PHE A 3 -35.49 -15.89 -13.53
C PHE A 3 -34.35 -16.68 -12.86
N PRO A 4 -34.13 -17.97 -13.19
CA PRO A 4 -33.06 -18.76 -12.55
C PRO A 4 -31.66 -18.46 -13.07
N ASN A 5 -31.48 -17.57 -14.06
CA ASN A 5 -30.22 -17.37 -14.76
C ASN A 5 -29.41 -16.12 -14.34
N LEU A 6 -29.92 -15.30 -13.41
CA LEU A 6 -29.24 -14.07 -13.01
C LEU A 6 -27.94 -14.31 -12.21
N LYS A 7 -27.88 -15.41 -11.45
CA LYS A 7 -26.67 -15.78 -10.68
C LYS A 7 -25.52 -16.26 -11.58
N LEU A 8 -25.83 -16.92 -12.70
CA LEU A 8 -24.82 -17.43 -13.63
C LEU A 8 -24.16 -16.30 -14.43
N ILE A 9 -24.97 -15.29 -14.83
CA ILE A 9 -24.47 -14.12 -15.57
C ILE A 9 -23.56 -13.27 -14.70
N PHE A 10 -23.86 -13.13 -13.38
CA PHE A 10 -23.01 -12.36 -12.46
C PHE A 10 -21.65 -13.04 -12.19
N PHE A 11 -21.63 -14.38 -12.12
CA PHE A 11 -20.40 -15.16 -11.98
C PHE A 11 -19.53 -15.13 -13.25
N LEU A 12 -20.15 -15.13 -14.41
CA LEU A 12 -19.44 -15.04 -15.69
C LEU A 12 -18.78 -13.66 -15.89
N PHE A 13 -19.44 -12.58 -15.46
CA PHE A 13 -18.87 -11.22 -15.54
C PHE A 13 -17.67 -11.03 -14.59
N ILE A 14 -17.69 -11.64 -13.40
CA ILE A 14 -16.57 -11.57 -12.43
C ILE A 14 -15.38 -12.37 -12.96
N THR A 15 -15.59 -13.54 -13.56
CA THR A 15 -14.50 -14.35 -14.11
C THR A 15 -13.90 -13.74 -15.38
N ILE A 16 -14.69 -13.15 -16.24
CA ILE A 16 -14.20 -12.45 -17.46
C ILE A 16 -13.40 -11.19 -17.06
N SER A 17 -13.85 -10.45 -16.04
CA SER A 17 -13.10 -9.29 -15.54
C SER A 17 -11.78 -9.68 -14.88
N TYR A 18 -11.71 -10.85 -14.23
CA TYR A 18 -10.48 -11.32 -13.58
C TYR A 18 -9.46 -11.87 -14.59
N THR A 19 -9.91 -12.61 -15.61
CA THR A 19 -9.04 -13.09 -16.68
C THR A 19 -8.54 -11.98 -17.59
N ALA A 20 -9.40 -11.03 -17.97
CA ALA A 20 -8.99 -9.87 -18.77
C ALA A 20 -7.96 -9.00 -18.06
N ARG A 21 -8.01 -8.90 -16.71
CA ARG A 21 -7.07 -8.11 -15.91
C ARG A 21 -5.72 -8.80 -15.72
N SER A 22 -5.70 -10.14 -15.66
CA SER A 22 -4.44 -10.91 -15.58
C SER A 22 -3.71 -10.93 -16.92
N GLU A 23 -4.42 -11.03 -18.05
CA GLU A 23 -3.83 -10.98 -19.37
C GLU A 23 -3.23 -9.60 -19.71
N GLN A 24 -3.89 -8.50 -19.29
CA GLN A 24 -3.36 -7.15 -19.52
C GLN A 24 -2.07 -6.85 -18.73
N ILE A 25 -1.80 -7.56 -17.65
CA ILE A 25 -0.57 -7.40 -16.86
C ILE A 25 0.57 -8.24 -17.47
N SER A 26 0.27 -9.43 -18.01
CA SER A 26 1.28 -10.30 -18.61
C SER A 26 1.83 -9.77 -19.93
N ASP A 27 1.00 -9.12 -20.75
CA ASP A 27 1.38 -8.65 -22.09
C ASP A 27 2.24 -7.37 -22.08
N LYS A 28 2.36 -6.69 -20.93
CA LYS A 28 3.13 -5.44 -20.82
C LYS A 28 4.50 -5.58 -20.14
N ILE A 29 4.80 -6.74 -19.59
CA ILE A 29 6.10 -7.02 -19.01
C ILE A 29 6.98 -7.59 -20.13
N ASN A 30 7.81 -6.74 -20.73
CA ASN A 30 8.83 -7.22 -21.67
C ASN A 30 9.77 -8.19 -20.93
N PRO A 31 9.81 -9.49 -21.29
CA PRO A 31 10.66 -10.47 -20.60
C PRO A 31 12.15 -10.12 -20.67
N GLU A 32 12.57 -9.30 -21.65
CA GLU A 32 13.96 -8.85 -21.77
C GLU A 32 14.38 -7.84 -20.67
N VAL A 33 13.41 -7.13 -20.06
CA VAL A 33 13.70 -6.24 -18.93
C VAL A 33 14.03 -7.04 -17.67
N PHE A 34 13.58 -8.29 -17.57
CA PHE A 34 13.91 -9.24 -16.50
C PHE A 34 15.02 -10.22 -16.87
N ASN A 35 15.73 -10.00 -17.97
CA ASN A 35 16.93 -10.74 -18.26
C ASN A 35 18.05 -10.31 -17.29
N ILE A 36 17.81 -10.57 -16.02
CA ILE A 36 18.84 -10.60 -14.98
C ILE A 36 19.81 -11.64 -15.48
N ASN A 37 20.88 -11.15 -16.03
CA ASN A 37 21.98 -11.91 -16.61
C ASN A 37 22.32 -13.07 -15.67
N THR A 38 21.85 -14.26 -15.99
CA THR A 38 22.04 -15.49 -15.21
C THR A 38 23.50 -15.94 -15.17
N GLN A 39 24.43 -15.07 -15.54
CA GLN A 39 25.87 -15.30 -15.45
C GLN A 39 26.43 -15.16 -14.02
N ASN A 40 25.65 -14.73 -13.03
CA ASN A 40 26.07 -14.86 -11.64
C ASN A 40 25.82 -16.27 -11.12
N LYS A 41 26.63 -17.21 -11.60
CA LYS A 41 26.74 -18.61 -11.08
C LYS A 41 27.12 -18.70 -9.59
N ASN A 42 27.22 -17.60 -8.88
CA ASN A 42 27.57 -17.51 -7.47
C ASN A 42 26.46 -16.88 -6.60
N ILE A 43 25.21 -16.85 -7.06
CA ILE A 43 24.12 -16.67 -6.12
C ILE A 43 24.06 -17.96 -5.31
N LYS A 44 24.78 -18.02 -4.18
CA LYS A 44 24.48 -18.97 -3.12
C LYS A 44 22.99 -18.89 -2.91
N LEU A 45 22.26 -19.98 -3.20
CA LEU A 45 20.86 -20.12 -2.83
C LEU A 45 20.79 -19.67 -1.38
N LYS A 46 20.05 -18.59 -1.14
CA LYS A 46 19.95 -17.96 0.16
C LYS A 46 19.53 -19.05 1.12
N GLU A 47 20.32 -19.31 2.16
CA GLU A 47 20.03 -20.32 3.16
C GLU A 47 18.55 -20.25 3.52
N GLU A 48 17.90 -21.40 3.60
CA GLU A 48 16.48 -21.50 3.90
C GLU A 48 16.19 -20.69 5.17
N ARG A 49 15.47 -19.58 5.01
CA ARG A 49 15.23 -18.66 6.13
C ARG A 49 14.31 -19.35 7.11
N LYS A 50 14.83 -19.66 8.29
CA LYS A 50 14.01 -20.17 9.38
C LYS A 50 12.98 -19.12 9.81
N PRO A 51 11.75 -19.52 10.15
CA PRO A 51 10.77 -18.62 10.75
C PRO A 51 11.34 -17.94 11.99
N VAL A 52 11.09 -16.64 12.12
CA VAL A 52 11.41 -15.88 13.34
C VAL A 52 10.19 -15.87 14.23
N THR A 53 10.37 -16.22 15.50
CA THR A 53 9.31 -16.22 16.51
C THR A 53 9.65 -15.26 17.65
N SER A 54 8.65 -14.74 18.33
CA SER A 54 8.80 -13.88 19.51
C SER A 54 7.62 -14.05 20.44
N ASP A 55 7.90 -14.04 21.76
CA ASP A 55 6.86 -14.23 22.79
C ASP A 55 6.14 -12.94 23.18
N ASN A 56 6.73 -11.77 22.94
CA ASN A 56 6.20 -10.50 23.42
C ASN A 56 5.63 -9.61 22.31
N TRP A 57 6.44 -9.35 21.27
CA TRP A 57 6.04 -8.51 20.14
C TRP A 57 6.91 -8.79 18.92
N MET A 58 6.41 -8.45 17.76
CA MET A 58 7.13 -8.57 16.50
C MET A 58 6.86 -7.37 15.61
N VAL A 59 7.87 -6.95 14.85
CA VAL A 59 7.76 -5.94 13.79
C VAL A 59 8.36 -6.50 12.52
N VAL A 60 7.63 -6.36 11.42
CA VAL A 60 8.09 -6.70 10.08
C VAL A 60 7.80 -5.53 9.16
N THR A 61 8.81 -5.06 8.44
CA THR A 61 8.71 -3.99 7.44
C THR A 61 9.53 -4.32 6.20
N ALA A 62 9.31 -3.61 5.11
CA ALA A 62 10.09 -3.77 3.89
C ALA A 62 11.58 -3.45 4.09
N ASN A 63 11.91 -2.57 5.04
CA ASN A 63 13.28 -2.14 5.31
C ASN A 63 13.65 -2.36 6.79
N SER A 64 14.80 -2.97 7.03
CA SER A 64 15.27 -3.30 8.38
C SER A 64 15.43 -2.08 9.31
N GLN A 65 15.77 -0.90 8.79
CA GLN A 65 15.90 0.32 9.58
C GLN A 65 14.55 0.74 10.18
N ALA A 66 13.46 0.57 9.43
CA ALA A 66 12.11 0.82 9.93
C ALA A 66 11.71 -0.20 11.00
N SER A 67 12.03 -1.49 10.81
CA SER A 67 11.80 -2.52 11.84
C SER A 67 12.57 -2.22 13.13
N VAL A 68 13.82 -1.78 13.04
CA VAL A 68 14.63 -1.39 14.21
C VAL A 68 14.03 -0.19 14.93
N ALA A 69 13.60 0.85 14.19
CA ALA A 69 12.97 2.03 14.78
C ALA A 69 11.68 1.67 15.53
N ALA A 70 10.80 0.90 14.91
CA ALA A 70 9.56 0.43 15.52
C ALA A 70 9.81 -0.48 16.74
N GLY A 71 10.78 -1.40 16.65
CA GLY A 71 11.17 -2.27 17.75
C GLY A 71 11.66 -1.48 18.98
N LYS A 72 12.40 -0.38 18.78
CA LYS A 72 12.81 0.51 19.87
C LYS A 72 11.62 1.15 20.60
N ILE A 73 10.55 1.48 19.86
CA ILE A 73 9.32 2.03 20.45
C ILE A 73 8.63 0.96 21.32
N LEU A 74 8.48 -0.28 20.81
CA LEU A 74 7.88 -1.38 21.57
C LEU A 74 8.70 -1.72 22.82
N ALA A 75 10.03 -1.79 22.70
CA ALA A 75 10.92 -2.05 23.84
C ALA A 75 10.81 -0.99 24.94
N LYS A 76 10.44 0.24 24.63
CA LYS A 76 10.17 1.33 25.59
C LYS A 76 8.73 1.32 26.14
N GLY A 77 7.91 0.34 25.78
CA GLY A 77 6.51 0.22 26.25
C GLY A 77 5.51 1.03 25.43
N GLY A 78 5.85 1.46 24.24
CA GLY A 78 4.91 2.01 23.26
C GLY A 78 3.92 0.97 22.76
N THR A 79 2.83 1.43 22.15
CA THR A 79 1.81 0.56 21.54
C THR A 79 2.25 0.08 20.15
N ALA A 80 1.53 -0.89 19.60
CA ALA A 80 1.72 -1.32 18.22
C ALA A 80 1.52 -0.15 17.23
N VAL A 81 0.61 0.78 17.54
CA VAL A 81 0.35 1.97 16.71
C VAL A 81 1.50 2.97 16.81
N ASP A 82 2.06 3.22 18.00
CA ASP A 82 3.27 4.06 18.13
C ASP A 82 4.44 3.49 17.30
N ALA A 83 4.61 2.17 17.35
CA ALA A 83 5.63 1.47 16.58
C ALA A 83 5.39 1.56 15.06
N MET A 84 4.14 1.37 14.63
CA MET A 84 3.73 1.50 13.22
C MET A 84 4.01 2.91 12.70
N ILE A 85 3.67 3.95 13.46
CA ILE A 85 3.94 5.34 13.09
C ILE A 85 5.44 5.57 12.90
N SER A 86 6.26 5.10 13.86
CA SER A 86 7.72 5.20 13.76
C SER A 86 8.26 4.46 12.52
N ALA A 87 7.74 3.26 12.23
CA ALA A 87 8.10 2.51 11.04
C ALA A 87 7.74 3.26 9.75
N GLN A 88 6.52 3.80 9.67
CA GLN A 88 6.01 4.52 8.49
C GLN A 88 6.85 5.76 8.18
N LEU A 89 7.24 6.53 9.21
CA LEU A 89 8.09 7.71 9.02
C LEU A 89 9.48 7.34 8.52
N VAL A 90 10.07 6.25 9.00
CA VAL A 90 11.37 5.77 8.52
C VAL A 90 11.25 5.21 7.10
N LEU A 91 10.17 4.45 6.80
CA LEU A 91 9.92 3.95 5.43
C LEU A 91 9.78 5.09 4.42
N GLY A 92 9.13 6.20 4.78
CA GLY A 92 9.05 7.37 3.91
C GLY A 92 10.41 7.98 3.52
N LEU A 93 11.47 7.68 4.30
CA LEU A 93 12.84 8.09 3.99
C LEU A 93 13.63 7.03 3.22
N VAL A 94 13.50 5.75 3.60
CA VAL A 94 14.34 4.67 3.07
C VAL A 94 13.70 3.89 1.93
N GLU A 95 12.40 4.05 1.71
CA GLU A 95 11.58 3.46 0.65
C GLU A 95 10.64 4.53 0.05
N PRO A 96 11.18 5.68 -0.43
CA PRO A 96 10.35 6.84 -0.79
C PRO A 96 9.43 6.58 -2.00
N GLU A 97 9.78 5.62 -2.86
CA GLU A 97 9.00 5.27 -4.06
C GLU A 97 7.73 4.46 -3.73
N SER A 98 7.71 3.78 -2.59
CA SER A 98 6.60 2.91 -2.17
C SER A 98 5.96 3.31 -0.84
N SER A 99 6.52 4.30 -0.17
CA SER A 99 6.04 4.74 1.15
C SER A 99 6.34 6.22 1.36
N GLY A 100 5.37 7.00 1.80
CA GLY A 100 5.62 8.42 2.02
C GLY A 100 4.42 9.18 2.56
N LEU A 101 4.68 10.36 3.12
CA LEU A 101 3.65 11.23 3.67
C LEU A 101 2.80 11.92 2.59
N GLY A 102 3.30 11.97 1.35
CA GLY A 102 2.60 12.52 0.20
C GLY A 102 1.60 11.57 -0.45
N GLY A 103 1.54 10.33 0.01
CA GLY A 103 0.64 9.30 -0.48
C GLY A 103 -0.52 9.00 0.48
N GLY A 104 -1.11 7.82 0.30
CA GLY A 104 -2.15 7.28 1.15
C GLY A 104 -1.76 5.96 1.79
N ALA A 105 -2.56 5.53 2.75
CA ALA A 105 -2.37 4.27 3.45
C ALA A 105 -3.69 3.69 3.92
N PHE A 106 -3.68 2.39 4.20
CA PHE A 106 -4.76 1.69 4.88
C PHE A 106 -4.23 1.07 6.18
N LEU A 107 -5.04 1.10 7.22
CA LEU A 107 -4.74 0.47 8.49
C LEU A 107 -5.81 -0.59 8.80
N VAL A 108 -5.36 -1.77 9.19
CA VAL A 108 -6.19 -2.80 9.83
C VAL A 108 -5.65 -3.01 11.25
N TYR A 109 -6.46 -2.73 12.24
CA TYR A 109 -6.12 -2.83 13.65
C TYR A 109 -7.02 -3.86 14.36
N PHE A 110 -6.40 -4.83 15.03
CA PHE A 110 -7.10 -5.77 15.89
C PHE A 110 -7.02 -5.31 17.35
N ASP A 111 -8.14 -4.93 17.94
CA ASP A 111 -8.24 -4.63 19.37
C ASP A 111 -8.47 -5.93 20.16
N ASN A 112 -7.41 -6.46 20.75
CA ASN A 112 -7.50 -7.69 21.52
C ASN A 112 -8.36 -7.58 22.79
N LYS A 113 -8.55 -6.38 23.36
CA LYS A 113 -9.41 -6.18 24.53
C LYS A 113 -10.87 -6.28 24.17
N LYS A 114 -11.26 -5.66 23.06
CA LYS A 114 -12.63 -5.65 22.56
C LYS A 114 -12.95 -6.84 21.64
N LYS A 115 -11.91 -7.56 21.16
CA LYS A 115 -12.01 -8.64 20.16
C LYS A 115 -12.64 -8.18 18.85
N GLU A 116 -12.33 -6.96 18.43
CA GLU A 116 -12.84 -6.36 17.21
C GLU A 116 -11.73 -5.94 16.26
N ILE A 117 -12.04 -5.92 14.96
CA ILE A 117 -11.18 -5.39 13.91
C ILE A 117 -11.70 -4.01 13.53
N VAL A 118 -10.81 -3.02 13.50
CA VAL A 118 -11.10 -1.66 13.05
C VAL A 118 -10.22 -1.36 11.85
N THR A 119 -10.78 -0.71 10.84
CA THR A 119 -10.05 -0.24 9.66
C THR A 119 -10.07 1.26 9.58
N LEU A 120 -8.96 1.85 9.12
CA LEU A 120 -8.89 3.26 8.73
C LEU A 120 -8.51 3.34 7.25
N ASP A 121 -9.27 4.13 6.53
CA ASP A 121 -9.02 4.47 5.13
C ASP A 121 -8.39 5.86 5.07
N GLY A 122 -7.11 5.90 4.76
CA GLY A 122 -6.34 7.12 4.53
C GLY A 122 -5.83 7.18 3.08
N ARG A 123 -6.61 6.66 2.12
CA ARG A 123 -6.29 6.79 0.72
C ARG A 123 -6.33 8.24 0.28
N GLU A 124 -5.55 8.57 -0.75
CA GLU A 124 -5.60 9.87 -1.40
C GLU A 124 -7.00 10.14 -1.99
N THR A 125 -7.44 11.35 -1.87
CA THR A 125 -8.67 11.83 -2.50
C THR A 125 -8.35 12.82 -3.61
N ALA A 126 -9.26 12.98 -4.56
CA ALA A 126 -9.18 14.05 -5.52
C ALA A 126 -9.28 15.42 -4.81
N PRO A 127 -8.53 16.45 -5.22
CA PRO A 127 -8.69 17.80 -4.71
C PRO A 127 -10.13 18.29 -4.91
N LEU A 128 -10.68 19.04 -3.94
CA LEU A 128 -12.08 19.48 -3.95
C LEU A 128 -12.47 20.32 -5.18
N LEU A 129 -11.50 21.00 -5.79
CA LEU A 129 -11.72 21.86 -6.96
C LEU A 129 -11.40 21.16 -8.29
N VAL A 130 -11.11 19.86 -8.27
CA VAL A 130 -10.85 19.12 -9.51
C VAL A 130 -12.10 19.05 -10.37
N LYS A 131 -11.90 19.17 -11.67
CA LYS A 131 -12.97 19.03 -12.68
C LYS A 131 -12.78 17.71 -13.43
N GLU A 132 -13.85 17.24 -14.07
CA GLU A 132 -13.87 15.99 -14.83
C GLU A 132 -12.92 16.01 -16.03
N ASP A 133 -12.58 17.18 -16.54
CA ASP A 133 -11.70 17.40 -17.68
C ASP A 133 -10.21 17.52 -17.32
N LEU A 134 -9.82 17.27 -16.06
CA LEU A 134 -8.45 17.43 -15.56
C LEU A 134 -7.38 16.75 -16.45
N PHE A 135 -7.71 15.57 -16.99
CA PHE A 135 -6.82 14.78 -17.84
C PHE A 135 -7.20 14.82 -19.32
N GLN A 136 -7.83 15.89 -19.76
CA GLN A 136 -8.17 16.13 -21.16
C GLN A 136 -7.36 17.29 -21.76
N ASP A 137 -7.16 17.25 -23.07
CA ASP A 137 -6.62 18.36 -23.85
C ASP A 137 -7.72 19.40 -24.18
N SER A 138 -7.37 20.46 -24.88
CA SER A 138 -8.31 21.53 -25.29
C SER A 138 -9.42 21.04 -26.23
N ASN A 139 -9.31 19.87 -26.81
CA ASN A 139 -10.28 19.25 -27.72
C ASN A 139 -11.14 18.19 -27.00
N GLY A 140 -10.93 17.99 -25.70
CA GLY A 140 -11.64 16.98 -24.90
C GLY A 140 -11.07 15.56 -25.02
N ASN A 141 -9.91 15.38 -25.67
CA ASN A 141 -9.27 14.07 -25.76
C ASN A 141 -8.44 13.76 -24.51
N PRO A 142 -8.33 12.49 -24.09
CA PRO A 142 -7.45 12.11 -22.99
C PRO A 142 -5.99 12.49 -23.26
N LEU A 143 -5.32 13.03 -22.25
CA LEU A 143 -3.88 13.31 -22.30
C LEU A 143 -3.09 12.01 -22.47
N LYS A 144 -1.92 12.09 -23.11
CA LYS A 144 -0.96 10.98 -23.09
C LYS A 144 -0.52 10.69 -21.65
N PHE A 145 -0.17 9.44 -21.37
CA PHE A 145 0.14 8.98 -20.03
C PHE A 145 1.17 9.88 -19.31
N PHE A 146 2.29 10.17 -19.94
CA PHE A 146 3.32 11.00 -19.31
C PHE A 146 2.93 12.48 -19.17
N ASP A 147 2.07 13.01 -20.05
CA ASP A 147 1.53 14.37 -19.91
C ASP A 147 0.51 14.47 -18.78
N ALA A 148 -0.12 13.36 -18.45
CA ALA A 148 -1.08 13.26 -17.34
C ALA A 148 -0.38 13.01 -15.99
N VAL A 149 0.63 12.12 -15.96
CA VAL A 149 1.21 11.61 -14.70
C VAL A 149 2.37 12.46 -14.17
N VAL A 150 3.10 13.16 -15.05
CA VAL A 150 4.24 14.00 -14.63
C VAL A 150 3.72 15.36 -14.16
N GLY A 151 4.06 15.73 -12.93
CA GLY A 151 3.71 17.02 -12.33
C GLY A 151 2.50 16.98 -11.40
N GLY A 152 1.99 18.16 -11.04
CA GLY A 152 0.99 18.31 -9.98
C GLY A 152 -0.43 17.82 -10.32
N LYS A 153 -0.76 17.61 -11.60
CA LYS A 153 -2.11 17.16 -12.00
C LYS A 153 -2.47 15.79 -11.45
N SER A 154 -1.48 14.88 -11.34
CA SER A 154 -1.67 13.50 -10.87
C SER A 154 -1.60 13.36 -9.35
N VAL A 155 -1.29 14.43 -8.63
CA VAL A 155 -1.12 14.39 -7.17
C VAL A 155 -2.47 14.54 -6.48
N GLY A 156 -2.87 13.50 -5.75
CA GLY A 156 -4.04 13.55 -4.88
C GLY A 156 -3.78 14.28 -3.57
N THR A 157 -4.83 14.54 -2.82
CA THR A 157 -4.72 15.05 -1.43
C THR A 157 -4.18 13.92 -0.55
N PRO A 158 -3.02 14.10 0.12
CA PRO A 158 -2.41 13.03 0.91
C PRO A 158 -3.26 12.60 2.09
N GLY A 159 -3.40 11.28 2.28
CA GLY A 159 -4.17 10.70 3.38
C GLY A 159 -3.31 10.10 4.50
N THR A 160 -2.05 9.71 4.21
CA THR A 160 -1.17 9.09 5.20
C THR A 160 -1.02 9.91 6.48
N PRO A 161 -0.73 11.23 6.48
CA PRO A 161 -0.60 12.01 7.71
C PRO A 161 -1.86 12.00 8.58
N ALA A 162 -3.02 12.17 7.94
CA ALA A 162 -4.30 12.15 8.63
C ALA A 162 -4.62 10.78 9.24
N LEU A 163 -4.29 9.70 8.53
CA LEU A 163 -4.44 8.34 9.04
C LEU A 163 -3.54 8.09 10.25
N LEU A 164 -2.28 8.50 10.19
CA LEU A 164 -1.34 8.34 11.32
C LEU A 164 -1.80 9.12 12.54
N GLU A 165 -2.25 10.36 12.36
CA GLU A 165 -2.79 11.20 13.44
C GLU A 165 -4.04 10.56 14.06
N GLU A 166 -4.98 10.09 13.24
CA GLU A 166 -6.19 9.44 13.72
C GLU A 166 -5.88 8.13 14.47
N ALA A 167 -4.98 7.31 13.93
CA ALA A 167 -4.53 6.09 14.60
C ALA A 167 -3.88 6.40 15.96
N TYR A 168 -3.04 7.44 16.01
CA TYR A 168 -2.43 7.89 17.27
C TYR A 168 -3.47 8.34 18.30
N LYS A 169 -4.44 9.17 17.90
CA LYS A 169 -5.52 9.63 18.77
C LYS A 169 -6.31 8.49 19.41
N ARG A 170 -6.52 7.42 18.64
CA ARG A 170 -7.30 6.26 19.11
C ARG A 170 -6.48 5.31 19.98
N TRP A 171 -5.23 5.04 19.62
CA TRP A 171 -4.46 3.91 20.18
C TRP A 171 -3.02 4.24 20.53
N GLY A 172 -2.55 5.44 20.28
CA GLY A 172 -1.22 5.89 20.65
C GLY A 172 -1.08 6.10 22.16
N LYS A 173 0.15 6.00 22.67
CA LYS A 173 0.49 6.16 24.08
C LYS A 173 1.72 7.05 24.28
N THR A 174 2.68 6.99 23.37
CA THR A 174 3.90 7.78 23.47
C THR A 174 3.61 9.24 23.09
N LYS A 175 4.44 10.16 23.53
CA LYS A 175 4.29 11.56 23.13
C LYS A 175 4.51 11.69 21.63
N TRP A 176 3.55 12.36 20.97
CA TRP A 176 3.62 12.69 19.53
C TRP A 176 4.74 13.66 19.23
#